data_2b3ce08130add0d4d75d8e38fef8cefe
#
_entry.id   2b3ce08130add0d4d75d8e38fef8cefe
#
_cell.length_a   1.000
_cell.length_b   1.000
_cell.length_c   1.000
_cell.angle_alpha   90.00
_cell.angle_beta   90.00
_cell.angle_gamma   90.00
#
_symmetry.space_group_name_H-M   'P 1'
#
loop_
_entity.id
_entity.type
_entity.pdbx_description
1 polymer ?
#
loop_
_entity_poly.entity_id
_entity_poly.type
_entity_poly.pdbx_seq_one_letter_code
_entity_poly.pdbx_strand_id
1 'polypeptide(L)'
;MIRGLIVSLLLVSPVAAHEHLPLGGGVTTWVPFTAPCGPSEGLFRLLAQREEYLLFTGTGAVFGTDGRPYGGGMLMFSNQTTGTWTLVQQMSKGFACMITSGENLRPYTGPIPMEE
;
A
#
# COMPACT_ATOMS: atom_id res chain seq x y z
N MET A 1 -37.87 -2.01 -37.81
CA MET A 1 -37.66 -1.90 -37.30
C MET A 1 -36.80 -1.91 -36.49
N ILE A 2 -36.45 -1.67 -36.20
CA ILE A 2 -35.79 -1.76 -35.44
C ILE A 2 -35.15 -1.62 -34.73
N ARG A 3 -34.97 -1.46 -34.47
CA ARG A 3 -34.57 -1.40 -33.83
C ARG A 3 -33.74 -1.58 -33.10
N GLY A 4 -33.34 -1.47 -32.79
CA GLY A 4 -32.66 -1.74 -32.05
C GLY A 4 -31.89 -1.59 -31.36
N LEU A 5 -31.76 -1.49 -31.10
CA LEU A 5 -31.26 -1.58 -30.34
C LEU A 5 -30.34 -1.35 -29.70
N ILE A 6 -30.01 -1.20 -29.37
CA ILE A 6 -29.33 -1.06 -28.82
C ILE A 6 -28.65 -0.95 -27.99
N VAL A 7 -28.39 -0.88 -27.65
CA VAL A 7 -27.87 -0.82 -26.89
C VAL A 7 -27.02 -0.92 -26.15
N SER A 8 -26.77 -1.04 -25.87
CA SER A 8 -26.15 -1.27 -25.12
C SER A 8 -25.19 -0.88 -24.42
N LEU A 9 -25.17 -0.67 -24.37
CA LEU A 9 -24.49 -0.45 -23.67
C LEU A 9 -23.78 -0.44 -22.87
N LEU A 10 -23.59 -0.46 -22.57
CA LEU A 10 -23.02 -0.50 -21.81
C LEU A 10 -22.26 -0.44 -21.08
N LEU A 11 -22.03 -0.34 -20.76
CA LEU A 11 -21.44 -0.30 -20.12
C LEU A 11 -20.66 -0.33 -19.34
N VAL A 12 -20.38 -0.25 -18.85
CA VAL A 12 -19.80 -0.26 -18.15
C VAL A 12 -18.81 -0.12 -17.50
N SER A 13 -18.24 -0.04 -17.01
CA SER A 13 -17.38 0.01 -16.44
C SER A 13 -16.91 0.32 -15.43
N PRO A 14 -16.78 0.46 -14.86
CA PRO A 14 -16.49 0.85 -13.81
C PRO A 14 -15.63 0.51 -12.95
N VAL A 15 -15.38 0.08 -12.91
CA VAL A 15 -14.60 -0.35 -12.25
C VAL A 15 -13.73 0.34 -11.59
N ALA A 16 -13.38 0.86 -12.04
CA ALA A 16 -12.50 1.43 -11.50
C ALA A 16 -12.50 1.91 -10.36
N ALA A 17 -13.13 2.17 -10.19
CA ALA A 17 -13.21 2.73 -9.27
C ALA A 17 -12.64 2.37 -8.20
N HIS A 18 -12.56 1.49 -7.98
CA HIS A 18 -12.49 1.19 -6.86
C HIS A 18 -11.35 1.35 -6.27
N GLU A 19 -10.73 1.44 -6.55
CA GLU A 19 -9.86 1.34 -5.81
C GLU A 19 -9.08 2.34 -5.43
N HIS A 20 -8.76 3.09 -5.96
CA HIS A 20 -7.71 3.94 -5.58
C HIS A 20 -8.14 5.29 -5.30
N LEU A 21 -7.45 5.98 -4.45
CA LEU A 21 -7.67 7.35 -4.22
C LEU A 21 -7.45 8.11 -5.46
N PRO A 22 -8.25 9.13 -5.69
CA PRO A 22 -8.07 9.98 -6.83
C PRO A 22 -6.81 10.80 -6.63
N LEU A 23 -5.84 10.57 -7.44
CA LEU A 23 -4.60 11.28 -7.29
C LEU A 23 -4.55 12.59 -8.03
N GLY A 24 -5.63 12.99 -8.69
CA GLY A 24 -5.55 14.17 -9.49
C GLY A 24 -5.45 15.42 -8.74
N GLY A 25 -6.43 15.80 -8.07
CA GLY A 25 -6.58 17.11 -7.56
C GLY A 25 -5.44 17.69 -6.78
N GLY A 26 -4.87 17.00 -5.90
CA GLY A 26 -3.84 17.57 -5.08
C GLY A 26 -2.42 17.18 -5.43
N VAL A 27 -2.26 16.35 -6.45
CA VAL A 27 -0.93 15.84 -6.75
C VAL A 27 -0.26 16.75 -7.75
N THR A 28 0.83 17.38 -7.36
CA THR A 28 1.52 18.32 -8.21
C THR A 28 2.88 17.80 -8.66
N THR A 29 3.39 16.77 -8.05
CA THR A 29 4.68 16.23 -8.45
C THR A 29 4.81 14.82 -7.90
N TRP A 30 5.69 14.06 -8.50
CA TRP A 30 5.98 12.72 -8.03
C TRP A 30 7.37 12.70 -7.46
N VAL A 31 7.51 12.17 -6.26
CA VAL A 31 8.80 12.03 -5.61
C VAL A 31 9.11 10.55 -5.52
N PRO A 32 10.18 10.10 -6.14
CA PRO A 32 10.50 8.67 -6.11
C PRO A 32 11.13 8.26 -4.80
N PHE A 33 10.77 7.09 -4.32
CA PHE A 33 11.38 6.50 -3.15
C PHE A 33 11.91 5.14 -3.56
N THR A 34 12.99 4.71 -2.94
CA THR A 34 13.51 3.37 -3.17
C THR A 34 13.25 2.54 -1.94
N ALA A 35 13.12 1.25 -2.12
CA ALA A 35 12.87 0.34 -1.02
C ALA A 35 13.70 -0.91 -1.19
N PRO A 36 14.26 -1.44 -0.11
CA PRO A 36 14.96 -2.72 -0.20
C PRO A 36 13.96 -3.84 -0.38
N CYS A 37 14.23 -4.70 -1.33
CA CYS A 37 13.34 -5.80 -1.64
C CYS A 37 14.13 -7.10 -1.69
N GLY A 38 13.46 -8.19 -1.43
CA GLY A 38 14.09 -9.50 -1.47
C GLY A 38 13.12 -10.61 -1.14
N PRO A 39 13.63 -11.80 -0.91
CA PRO A 39 12.77 -12.92 -0.56
C PRO A 39 12.00 -12.62 0.72
N SER A 40 10.70 -12.86 0.68
CA SER A 40 9.83 -12.56 1.81
C SER A 40 10.28 -13.28 3.07
N GLU A 41 10.69 -14.52 2.91
CA GLU A 41 11.08 -15.30 4.07
C GLU A 41 12.26 -14.69 4.80
N GLY A 42 13.24 -14.20 4.07
CA GLY A 42 14.40 -13.57 4.70
C GLY A 42 14.01 -12.27 5.39
N LEU A 43 13.13 -11.51 4.77
CA LEU A 43 12.67 -10.27 5.36
C LEU A 43 11.89 -10.54 6.65
N PHE A 44 10.98 -11.51 6.61
CA PHE A 44 10.20 -11.83 7.80
C PHE A 44 11.08 -12.35 8.93
N ARG A 45 12.12 -13.10 8.58
CA ARG A 45 13.04 -13.57 9.60
C ARG A 45 13.80 -12.41 10.24
N LEU A 46 14.19 -11.44 9.45
CA LEU A 46 14.85 -10.26 9.98
C LEU A 46 13.92 -9.51 10.94
N LEU A 47 12.65 -9.36 10.57
CA LEU A 47 11.72 -8.65 11.44
C LEU A 47 11.48 -9.43 12.73
N ALA A 48 11.46 -10.74 12.65
CA ALA A 48 11.31 -11.56 13.86
C ALA A 48 12.51 -11.40 14.79
N GLN A 49 13.70 -11.24 14.23
CA GLN A 49 14.85 -10.97 15.06
C GLN A 49 14.75 -9.64 15.79
N ARG A 50 14.04 -8.70 15.21
CA ARG A 50 13.80 -7.42 15.85
C ARG A 50 12.56 -7.46 16.73
N GLU A 51 11.97 -8.63 16.85
CA GLU A 51 10.77 -8.84 17.65
C GLU A 51 9.61 -7.96 17.16
N GLU A 52 9.55 -7.77 15.87
CA GLU A 52 8.42 -7.10 15.25
C GLU A 52 7.50 -8.17 14.69
N TYR A 53 6.26 -8.13 15.12
CA TYR A 53 5.29 -9.15 14.74
C TYR A 53 4.18 -8.53 13.94
N LEU A 54 3.55 -9.33 13.10
CA LEU A 54 2.51 -8.84 12.21
C LEU A 54 1.33 -8.30 13.01
N LEU A 55 0.99 -7.06 12.76
CA LEU A 55 -0.06 -6.40 13.50
C LEU A 55 -1.29 -6.17 12.63
N PHE A 56 -1.11 -5.69 11.42
CA PHE A 56 -2.21 -5.43 10.50
C PHE A 56 -1.85 -5.92 9.12
N THR A 57 -2.86 -6.32 8.36
CA THR A 57 -2.69 -6.65 6.96
C THR A 57 -3.71 -5.88 6.15
N GLY A 58 -3.41 -5.68 4.92
CA GLY A 58 -4.32 -5.02 4.01
C GLY A 58 -3.89 -5.28 2.58
N THR A 59 -4.60 -4.69 1.65
CA THR A 59 -4.23 -4.73 0.26
C THR A 59 -3.87 -3.32 -0.14
N GLY A 60 -2.75 -3.15 -0.77
CA GLY A 60 -2.32 -1.82 -1.15
C GLY A 60 -1.50 -1.84 -2.41
N ALA A 61 -1.05 -0.68 -2.82
CA ALA A 61 -0.27 -0.56 -4.02
C ALA A 61 0.79 0.51 -3.84
N VAL A 62 1.91 0.30 -4.52
CA VAL A 62 2.92 1.34 -4.63
C VAL A 62 2.97 1.74 -6.08
N PHE A 63 3.35 2.97 -6.36
CA PHE A 63 3.38 3.46 -7.72
C PHE A 63 4.80 3.43 -8.25
N GLY A 64 4.97 2.86 -9.42
CA GLY A 64 6.27 2.83 -10.06
C GLY A 64 6.61 4.15 -10.71
N THR A 65 7.82 4.24 -11.23
CA THR A 65 8.24 5.46 -11.92
C THR A 65 7.46 5.68 -13.20
N ASP A 66 6.79 4.63 -13.69
CA ASP A 66 5.94 4.75 -14.86
C ASP A 66 4.52 5.21 -14.49
N GLY A 67 4.28 5.51 -13.22
CA GLY A 67 2.97 5.94 -12.75
C GLY A 67 1.98 4.83 -12.54
N ARG A 68 2.37 3.59 -12.76
CA ARG A 68 1.46 2.47 -12.62
C ARG A 68 1.47 1.92 -11.21
N PRO A 69 0.32 1.49 -10.72
CA PRO A 69 0.27 0.87 -9.41
C PRO A 69 0.74 -0.59 -9.48
N TYR A 70 1.50 -0.98 -8.49
CA TYR A 70 1.94 -2.36 -8.31
C TYR A 70 1.40 -2.80 -6.97
N GLY A 71 0.38 -3.64 -7.01
CA GLY A 71 -0.37 -3.98 -5.81
C GLY A 71 0.05 -5.29 -5.20
N GLY A 72 -0.41 -5.48 -3.99
CA GLY A 72 -0.17 -6.73 -3.28
C GLY A 72 -0.58 -6.58 -1.84
N GLY A 73 -0.21 -7.56 -1.04
CA GLY A 73 -0.51 -7.52 0.38
C GLY A 73 0.34 -6.49 1.07
N MET A 74 -0.28 -5.75 1.96
CA MET A 74 0.42 -4.79 2.78
C MET A 74 0.45 -5.34 4.18
N LEU A 75 1.62 -5.36 4.80
CA LEU A 75 1.81 -5.98 6.10
C LEU A 75 2.49 -4.99 7.03
N MET A 76 1.88 -4.75 8.17
CA MET A 76 2.45 -3.86 9.18
C MET A 76 2.96 -4.70 10.33
N PHE A 77 4.26 -4.63 10.57
CA PHE A 77 4.88 -5.31 11.68
C PHE A 77 5.27 -4.31 12.75
N SER A 78 5.22 -4.73 13.98
CA SER A 78 5.55 -3.83 15.08
C SER A 78 6.01 -4.60 16.30
N ASN A 79 6.93 -3.99 17.03
CA ASN A 79 7.27 -4.40 18.38
C ASN A 79 6.52 -3.44 19.29
N GLN A 80 5.46 -3.91 19.91
CA GLN A 80 4.62 -3.02 20.69
C GLN A 80 5.21 -2.60 22.01
N THR A 81 6.29 -3.25 22.42
CA THR A 81 6.98 -2.84 23.64
C THR A 81 7.91 -1.65 23.37
N THR A 82 8.65 -1.71 22.26
CA THR A 82 9.60 -0.66 21.95
C THR A 82 9.03 0.39 21.01
N GLY A 83 7.96 0.08 20.30
CA GLY A 83 7.35 1.01 19.35
C GLY A 83 7.98 1.00 17.98
N THR A 84 8.91 0.12 17.71
CA THR A 84 9.48 0.04 16.37
C THR A 84 8.50 -0.64 15.43
N TRP A 85 8.56 -0.31 14.15
CA TRP A 85 7.60 -0.83 13.19
C TRP A 85 8.18 -0.85 11.79
N THR A 86 7.59 -1.67 10.94
CA THR A 86 8.01 -1.80 9.56
C THR A 86 6.79 -2.09 8.71
N LEU A 87 6.66 -1.35 7.62
CA LEU A 87 5.60 -1.57 6.65
C LEU A 87 6.18 -2.31 5.45
N VAL A 88 5.60 -3.43 5.13
CA VAL A 88 6.08 -4.31 4.07
C VAL A 88 5.02 -4.41 2.99
N GLN A 89 5.44 -4.39 1.74
CA GLN A 89 4.55 -4.61 0.62
C GLN A 89 4.99 -5.92 -0.04
N GLN A 90 4.05 -6.86 -0.11
CA GLN A 90 4.30 -8.11 -0.80
C GLN A 90 4.09 -7.84 -2.28
N MET A 91 5.13 -7.94 -3.06
CA MET A 91 5.05 -7.56 -4.48
C MET A 91 4.63 -8.74 -5.34
N SER A 92 5.05 -9.93 -4.96
CA SER A 92 4.65 -11.16 -5.65
C SER A 92 4.87 -12.29 -4.67
N LYS A 93 4.51 -13.50 -5.08
CA LYS A 93 4.68 -14.62 -4.19
C LYS A 93 6.15 -14.78 -3.85
N GLY A 94 6.46 -14.74 -2.58
CA GLY A 94 7.82 -14.92 -2.10
C GLY A 94 8.73 -13.73 -2.25
N PHE A 95 8.22 -12.58 -2.66
CA PHE A 95 9.06 -11.41 -2.88
C PHE A 95 8.38 -10.18 -2.28
N ALA A 96 9.09 -9.46 -1.42
CA ALA A 96 8.51 -8.35 -0.70
C ALA A 96 9.49 -7.22 -0.56
N CYS A 97 8.97 -6.03 -0.31
CA CYS A 97 9.78 -4.83 -0.13
C CYS A 97 9.48 -4.20 1.21
N MET A 98 10.51 -3.70 1.87
CA MET A 98 10.34 -2.94 3.09
C MET A 98 10.11 -1.49 2.67
N ILE A 99 8.89 -1.03 2.78
CA ILE A 99 8.52 0.29 2.28
C ILE A 99 9.03 1.38 3.20
N THR A 100 8.80 1.22 4.49
CA THR A 100 9.26 2.21 5.45
C THR A 100 9.31 1.57 6.83
N SER A 101 10.10 2.13 7.71
CA SER A 101 10.18 1.64 9.08
C SER A 101 10.48 2.83 9.99
N GLY A 102 10.24 2.66 11.25
CA GLY A 102 10.44 3.76 12.19
C GLY A 102 10.23 3.33 13.62
N GLU A 103 9.93 4.31 14.44
CA GLU A 103 9.72 4.09 15.85
C GLU A 103 8.54 4.88 16.32
N ASN A 104 8.20 4.74 17.54
CA ASN A 104 7.11 5.49 18.17
C ASN A 104 5.75 5.22 17.56
N LEU A 105 5.52 3.99 17.12
CA LEU A 105 4.20 3.63 16.64
C LEU A 105 3.26 3.52 17.82
N ARG A 106 2.18 4.26 17.79
CA ARG A 106 1.18 4.22 18.84
C ARG A 106 -0.11 4.79 18.31
N PRO A 107 -1.23 4.47 18.92
CA PRO A 107 -2.50 5.04 18.47
C PRO A 107 -2.48 6.56 18.61
N TYR A 108 -3.10 7.21 17.66
CA TYR A 108 -3.22 8.66 17.69
C TYR A 108 -4.66 9.01 17.99
N THR A 109 -4.87 9.81 19.01
CA THR A 109 -6.22 10.12 19.43
C THR A 109 -6.53 11.61 19.31
N GLY A 110 -5.61 12.41 18.86
CA GLY A 110 -5.84 13.83 18.74
C GLY A 110 -6.47 14.19 17.40
N PRO A 111 -6.59 15.48 17.13
CA PRO A 111 -7.12 15.91 15.84
C PRO A 111 -6.11 15.65 14.73
N ILE A 112 -6.60 15.54 13.51
CA ILE A 112 -5.74 15.34 12.38
C ILE A 112 -4.90 16.60 12.18
N PRO A 113 -3.57 16.47 12.13
CA PRO A 113 -2.73 17.66 11.97
C PRO A 113 -2.82 18.17 10.53
N MET A 114 -3.58 19.21 10.36
CA MET A 114 -3.84 19.74 9.05
C MET A 114 -2.93 20.86 8.67
N GLU A 115 -2.30 21.46 9.67
CA GLU A 115 -1.48 22.47 9.36
C GLU A 115 -0.16 22.12 9.32
N GLU A 116 0.54 22.31 8.63
CA GLU A 116 1.76 21.88 8.57
C GLU A 116 2.51 22.59 7.88
#